data_b42dbf4f85b57b768624768d1422c96b
#
_entry.id   b42dbf4f85b57b768624768d1422c96b
#
_cell.length_a   1.000
_cell.length_b   1.000
_cell.length_c   1.000
_cell.angle_alpha   90.00
_cell.angle_beta   90.00
_cell.angle_gamma   90.00
#
_symmetry.space_group_name_H-M   'P 1'
#
loop_
_entity.id
_entity.type
_entity.pdbx_description
1 polymer ?
#
loop_
_entity_poly.entity_id
_entity_poly.type
_entity_poly.pdbx_seq_one_letter_code
_entity_poly.pdbx_strand_id
1 'polypeptide(L)'
;MADWIFEGNPRHYDLGAAVASSREQWWGTPHFRDQMAVGDRVWLQVVGPKDPGIYYIATITSPTYEHDVEPSDPRHFRWRTDIRFDYRVQPPLLRTELEADAELGSFRPFRGFEGSNVPVPPDIASALAARTASRLEPLGP
;
A
#
# COMPACT_ATOMS: atom_id res chain seq x y z
N MET A 1 -1.74 16.62 -1.85
CA MET A 1 -1.75 15.19 -1.45
C MET A 1 -1.06 14.37 -2.51
N ALA A 2 -0.07 13.62 -2.12
CA ALA A 2 0.60 12.67 -3.00
C ALA A 2 0.03 11.27 -2.82
N ASP A 3 0.33 10.39 -3.77
CA ASP A 3 -0.09 8.99 -3.72
C ASP A 3 1.14 8.09 -3.71
N TRP A 4 1.03 6.99 -2.97
CA TRP A 4 2.10 6.02 -2.76
C TRP A 4 1.59 4.59 -2.94
N ILE A 5 2.47 3.69 -3.40
CA ILE A 5 2.26 2.25 -3.27
C ILE A 5 3.07 1.78 -2.07
N PHE A 6 2.41 1.08 -1.16
CA PHE A 6 3.07 0.31 -0.09
C PHE A 6 2.82 -1.16 -0.36
N GLU A 7 3.87 -1.98 -0.27
CA GLU A 7 3.77 -3.40 -0.55
C GLU A 7 3.57 -4.22 0.71
N GLY A 8 2.64 -5.18 0.65
CA GLY A 8 2.45 -6.20 1.65
C GLY A 8 2.72 -7.58 1.09
N ASN A 9 3.60 -8.35 1.74
CA ASN A 9 3.90 -9.71 1.35
C ASN A 9 3.26 -10.70 2.34
N PRO A 10 2.27 -11.52 1.91
CA PRO A 10 1.60 -12.46 2.81
C PRO A 10 2.52 -13.50 3.46
N ARG A 11 3.71 -13.72 2.89
CA ARG A 11 4.71 -14.63 3.49
C ARG A 11 5.26 -14.10 4.81
N HIS A 12 5.22 -12.78 5.00
CA HIS A 12 5.82 -12.13 6.16
C HIS A 12 4.80 -11.45 7.07
N TYR A 13 3.59 -11.23 6.58
CA TYR A 13 2.60 -10.42 7.29
C TYR A 13 1.18 -10.72 6.82
N ASP A 14 0.33 -11.16 7.74
CA ASP A 14 -1.09 -11.39 7.45
C ASP A 14 -1.85 -10.06 7.48
N LEU A 15 -1.92 -9.42 6.34
CA LEU A 15 -2.54 -8.10 6.18
C LEU A 15 -4.03 -8.13 6.53
N GLY A 16 -4.75 -9.16 6.10
CA GLY A 16 -6.18 -9.29 6.37
C GLY A 16 -6.49 -9.36 7.86
N ALA A 17 -5.75 -10.17 8.60
CA ALA A 17 -5.89 -10.28 10.05
C ALA A 17 -5.50 -8.99 10.76
N ALA A 18 -4.43 -8.32 10.31
CA ALA A 18 -3.97 -7.08 10.89
C ALA A 18 -5.01 -5.96 10.72
N VAL A 19 -5.58 -5.80 9.52
CA VAL A 19 -6.61 -4.80 9.25
C VAL A 19 -7.90 -5.09 10.04
N ALA A 20 -8.25 -6.36 10.21
CA ALA A 20 -9.40 -6.75 11.01
C ALA A 20 -9.24 -6.37 12.48
N SER A 21 -8.01 -6.43 13.03
CA SER A 21 -7.74 -6.14 14.43
C SER A 21 -7.54 -4.65 14.70
N SER A 22 -6.97 -3.88 13.78
CA SER A 22 -6.73 -2.44 13.95
C SER A 22 -6.65 -1.73 12.60
N ARG A 23 -7.25 -0.55 12.52
CA ARG A 23 -7.15 0.32 11.35
C ARG A 23 -5.82 1.04 11.28
N GLU A 24 -5.17 1.25 12.39
CA GLU A 24 -3.87 1.92 12.46
C GLU A 24 -2.75 0.89 12.52
N GLN A 25 -1.79 1.03 11.60
CA GLN A 25 -0.64 0.14 11.47
C GLN A 25 0.59 0.98 11.15
N TRP A 26 1.76 0.45 11.46
CA TRP A 26 2.99 1.00 10.91
C TRP A 26 3.43 0.19 9.69
N TRP A 27 4.17 0.85 8.81
CA TRP A 27 4.71 0.24 7.60
C TRP A 27 6.18 0.57 7.45
N GLY A 28 6.98 -0.40 6.98
CA GLY A 28 8.38 -0.16 6.67
C GLY A 28 8.50 0.70 5.42
N THR A 29 9.17 1.85 5.55
CA THR A 29 9.30 2.82 4.47
C THR A 29 10.75 3.28 4.34
N PRO A 30 11.66 2.41 3.82
CA PRO A 30 13.08 2.75 3.72
C PRO A 30 13.40 3.78 2.64
N HIS A 31 12.48 4.01 1.70
CA HIS A 31 12.72 4.90 0.55
C HIS A 31 11.82 6.13 0.62
N PHE A 32 12.26 7.23 -0.02
CA PHE A 32 11.47 8.46 -0.18
C PHE A 32 10.99 9.08 1.14
N ARG A 33 11.76 8.91 2.22
CA ARG A 33 11.37 9.30 3.58
C ARG A 33 11.00 10.77 3.72
N ASP A 34 11.75 11.64 3.05
CA ASP A 34 11.55 13.09 3.14
C ASP A 34 10.43 13.62 2.23
N GLN A 35 9.85 12.75 1.40
CA GLN A 35 8.83 13.14 0.42
C GLN A 35 7.43 12.75 0.84
N MET A 36 7.29 11.79 1.75
CA MET A 36 5.98 11.37 2.27
C MET A 36 5.49 12.35 3.33
N ALA A 37 4.20 12.67 3.28
CA ALA A 37 3.58 13.63 4.19
C ALA A 37 2.29 13.10 4.78
N VAL A 38 1.97 13.53 5.99
CA VAL A 38 0.67 13.27 6.63
C VAL A 38 -0.46 13.72 5.71
N GLY A 39 -1.45 12.86 5.50
CA GLY A 39 -2.57 13.10 4.60
C GLY A 39 -2.39 12.50 3.20
N ASP A 40 -1.19 12.03 2.86
CA ASP A 40 -0.97 11.36 1.58
C ASP A 40 -1.73 10.02 1.53
N ARG A 41 -2.18 9.68 0.32
CA ARG A 41 -2.93 8.44 0.10
C ARG A 41 -1.99 7.28 -0.22
N VAL A 42 -2.30 6.13 0.35
CA VAL A 42 -1.52 4.90 0.16
C VAL A 42 -2.41 3.84 -0.48
N TRP A 43 -1.89 3.22 -1.54
CA TRP A 43 -2.48 2.07 -2.20
C TRP A 43 -1.70 0.84 -1.75
N LEU A 44 -2.36 -0.07 -1.03
CA LEU A 44 -1.73 -1.30 -0.53
C LEU A 44 -1.74 -2.36 -1.63
N GLN A 45 -0.55 -2.64 -2.14
CA GLN A 45 -0.33 -3.68 -3.13
C GLN A 45 0.11 -4.96 -2.44
N VAL A 46 -0.70 -5.99 -2.54
CA VAL A 46 -0.33 -7.33 -2.10
C VAL A 46 0.51 -7.97 -3.21
N VAL A 47 1.68 -8.45 -2.85
CA VAL A 47 2.60 -9.14 -3.76
C VAL A 47 2.63 -10.64 -3.43
N GLY A 48 3.23 -11.44 -4.32
CA GLY A 48 3.34 -12.87 -4.13
C GLY A 48 2.54 -13.65 -5.17
N PRO A 49 2.59 -15.00 -5.13
CA PRO A 49 2.02 -15.84 -6.18
C PRO A 49 0.50 -15.97 -6.14
N LYS A 50 -0.13 -15.65 -5.01
CA LYS A 50 -1.58 -15.82 -4.84
C LYS A 50 -2.29 -14.48 -4.93
N ASP A 51 -3.00 -14.25 -6.03
CA ASP A 51 -3.88 -13.11 -6.26
C ASP A 51 -3.25 -11.75 -5.94
N PRO A 52 -2.06 -11.42 -6.49
CA PRO A 52 -1.45 -10.11 -6.24
C PRO A 52 -2.31 -9.00 -6.84
N GLY A 53 -2.28 -7.82 -6.20
CA GLY A 53 -3.07 -6.67 -6.64
C GLY A 53 -3.24 -5.61 -5.57
N ILE A 54 -4.15 -4.68 -5.81
CA ILE A 54 -4.49 -3.58 -4.89
C ILE A 54 -5.67 -4.02 -4.02
N TYR A 55 -5.46 -4.05 -2.71
CA TYR A 55 -6.44 -4.58 -1.75
C TYR A 55 -7.01 -3.55 -0.80
N TYR A 56 -6.24 -2.49 -0.48
CA TYR A 56 -6.67 -1.48 0.51
C TYR A 56 -6.22 -0.10 0.09
N ILE A 57 -6.94 0.89 0.59
CA ILE A 57 -6.56 2.30 0.54
C ILE A 57 -6.38 2.79 1.97
N ALA A 58 -5.29 3.49 2.21
CA ALA A 58 -4.93 4.02 3.52
C ALA A 58 -4.50 5.48 3.41
N THR A 59 -4.36 6.13 4.55
CA THR A 59 -3.86 7.50 4.67
C THR A 59 -2.64 7.51 5.57
N ILE A 60 -1.59 8.23 5.21
CA ILE A 60 -0.42 8.45 6.06
C ILE A 60 -0.83 9.34 7.22
N THR A 61 -0.54 8.88 8.45
CA THR A 61 -0.92 9.58 9.68
C THR A 61 0.26 10.11 10.49
N SER A 62 1.50 9.75 10.11
CA SER A 62 2.70 10.27 10.74
C SER A 62 3.77 10.59 9.70
N PRO A 63 4.71 11.49 9.99
CA PRO A 63 5.95 11.55 9.19
C PRO A 63 6.71 10.23 9.36
N THR A 64 7.65 9.97 8.46
CA THR A 64 8.54 8.82 8.60
C THR A 64 9.45 9.04 9.82
N TYR A 65 9.58 8.02 10.63
CA TYR A 65 10.40 8.05 11.84
C TYR A 65 11.32 6.84 11.92
N GLU A 66 12.41 7.02 12.66
CA GLU A 66 13.34 5.94 12.95
C GLU A 66 12.86 5.13 14.15
N HIS A 67 12.95 3.82 14.05
CA HIS A 67 12.59 2.90 15.12
C HIS A 67 13.72 1.90 15.34
N ASP A 68 14.06 1.61 16.59
CA ASP A 68 15.07 0.63 16.91
C ASP A 68 14.61 -0.76 16.48
N VAL A 69 15.47 -1.44 15.71
CA VAL A 69 15.15 -2.77 15.19
C VAL A 69 15.38 -3.80 16.27
N GLU A 70 14.32 -4.49 16.67
CA GLU A 70 14.41 -5.65 17.55
C GLU A 70 15.00 -6.83 16.76
N PRO A 71 16.03 -7.53 17.27
CA PRO A 71 16.57 -8.69 16.57
C PRO A 71 15.56 -9.80 16.30
N SER A 72 14.50 -9.86 17.08
CA SER A 72 13.42 -10.84 16.93
C SER A 72 12.34 -10.41 15.94
N ASP A 73 12.34 -9.17 15.46
CA ASP A 73 11.35 -8.68 14.48
C ASP A 73 11.74 -9.20 13.08
N PRO A 74 10.91 -10.09 12.48
CA PRO A 74 11.23 -10.64 11.16
C PRO A 74 11.25 -9.62 10.05
N ARG A 75 10.63 -8.44 10.27
CA ARG A 75 10.55 -7.39 9.24
C ARG A 75 11.78 -6.49 9.22
N HIS A 76 12.45 -6.28 10.33
CA HIS A 76 13.71 -5.51 10.47
C HIS A 76 13.66 -4.10 9.86
N PHE A 77 12.49 -3.45 9.85
CA PHE A 77 12.37 -2.10 9.29
C PHE A 77 12.73 -1.03 10.31
N ARG A 78 13.87 -0.36 10.07
CA ARG A 78 14.33 0.76 10.88
C ARG A 78 13.49 2.02 10.66
N TRP A 79 13.10 2.29 9.41
CA TRP A 79 12.30 3.45 9.04
C TRP A 79 10.85 3.04 8.87
N ARG A 80 9.97 3.74 9.57
CA ARG A 80 8.55 3.42 9.64
C ARG A 80 7.70 4.64 9.40
N THR A 81 6.51 4.44 8.84
CA THR A 81 5.47 5.46 8.66
C THR A 81 4.16 4.87 9.15
N ASP A 82 3.42 5.62 9.95
CA ASP A 82 2.12 5.17 10.42
C ASP A 82 1.06 5.48 9.36
N ILE A 83 0.15 4.54 9.18
CA ILE A 83 -0.97 4.64 8.25
C ILE A 83 -2.26 4.21 8.93
N ARG A 84 -3.37 4.74 8.41
CA ARG A 84 -4.73 4.32 8.80
C ARG A 84 -5.40 3.75 7.58
N PHE A 85 -5.92 2.51 7.69
CA PHE A 85 -6.68 1.87 6.63
C PHE A 85 -8.09 2.45 6.56
N ASP A 86 -8.46 3.01 5.41
CA ASP A 86 -9.75 3.66 5.21
C ASP A 86 -10.75 2.81 4.44
N TYR A 87 -10.27 2.07 3.42
CA TYR A 87 -11.13 1.27 2.54
C TYR A 87 -10.50 -0.06 2.20
N ARG A 88 -11.37 -1.06 2.08
CA ARG A 88 -11.05 -2.29 1.36
C ARG A 88 -11.48 -2.10 -0.10
N VAL A 89 -10.68 -2.58 -1.02
CA VAL A 89 -11.04 -2.68 -2.44
C VAL A 89 -11.65 -4.07 -2.66
N GLN A 90 -12.97 -4.14 -2.88
CA GLN A 90 -13.71 -5.41 -2.96
C GLN A 90 -14.58 -5.45 -4.21
N PRO A 91 -14.32 -6.37 -5.15
CA PRO A 91 -13.18 -7.27 -5.20
C PRO A 91 -11.86 -6.50 -5.41
N PRO A 92 -10.71 -7.07 -5.02
CA PRO A 92 -9.44 -6.41 -5.22
C PRO A 92 -9.14 -6.17 -6.70
N LEU A 93 -8.38 -5.12 -6.99
CA LEU A 93 -7.94 -4.83 -8.35
C LEU A 93 -6.68 -5.66 -8.61
N LEU A 94 -6.86 -6.82 -9.26
CA LEU A 94 -5.81 -7.81 -9.41
C LEU A 94 -4.74 -7.39 -10.43
N ARG A 95 -3.54 -7.92 -10.26
CA ARG A 95 -2.41 -7.67 -11.15
C ARG A 95 -2.75 -7.92 -12.62
N THR A 96 -3.52 -8.95 -12.92
CA THR A 96 -3.95 -9.24 -14.31
C THR A 96 -4.77 -8.10 -14.89
N GLU A 97 -5.65 -7.48 -14.10
CA GLU A 97 -6.42 -6.32 -14.51
C GLU A 97 -5.54 -5.08 -14.65
N LEU A 98 -4.60 -4.88 -13.70
CA LEU A 98 -3.65 -3.77 -13.73
C LEU A 98 -2.78 -3.81 -14.98
N GLU A 99 -2.24 -4.97 -15.31
CA GLU A 99 -1.37 -5.15 -16.48
C GLU A 99 -2.13 -5.01 -17.81
N ALA A 100 -3.40 -5.40 -17.84
CA ALA A 100 -4.23 -5.31 -19.04
C ALA A 100 -4.81 -3.90 -19.27
N ASP A 101 -4.80 -3.05 -18.25
CA ASP A 101 -5.33 -1.70 -18.36
C ASP A 101 -4.38 -0.81 -19.18
N ALA A 102 -4.94 -0.06 -20.14
CA ALA A 102 -4.16 0.77 -21.04
C ALA A 102 -3.37 1.87 -20.32
N GLU A 103 -3.92 2.41 -19.24
CA GLU A 103 -3.27 3.47 -18.47
C GLU A 103 -2.37 2.92 -17.36
N LEU A 104 -2.84 1.90 -16.63
CA LEU A 104 -2.14 1.35 -15.47
C LEU A 104 -1.04 0.36 -15.83
N GLY A 105 -1.15 -0.32 -16.96
CA GLY A 105 -0.22 -1.37 -17.35
C GLY A 105 1.19 -0.87 -17.64
N SER A 106 1.37 0.41 -17.88
CA SER A 106 2.69 1.03 -18.06
C SER A 106 3.44 1.27 -16.75
N PHE A 107 2.75 1.25 -15.60
CA PHE A 107 3.36 1.50 -14.29
C PHE A 107 4.05 0.24 -13.79
N ARG A 108 5.37 0.24 -13.89
CA ARG A 108 6.21 -0.94 -13.64
C ARG A 108 5.98 -1.62 -12.28
N PRO A 109 5.76 -0.89 -11.16
CA PRO A 109 5.53 -1.54 -9.85
C PRO A 109 4.36 -2.52 -9.82
N PHE A 110 3.36 -2.40 -10.71
CA PHE A 110 2.26 -3.36 -10.80
C PHE A 110 2.67 -4.71 -11.38
N ARG A 111 3.87 -4.81 -11.96
CA ARG A 111 4.37 -6.03 -12.61
C ARG A 111 5.24 -6.89 -11.70
N GLY A 112 5.12 -6.76 -10.40
CA GLY A 112 5.89 -7.57 -9.45
C GLY A 112 7.14 -6.88 -8.95
N PHE A 113 7.11 -5.57 -8.84
CA PHE A 113 8.19 -4.81 -8.22
C PHE A 113 8.33 -5.21 -6.74
N GLU A 114 9.57 -5.44 -6.31
CA GLU A 114 9.90 -5.72 -4.93
C GLU A 114 10.56 -4.50 -4.28
N GLY A 115 9.74 -3.55 -3.89
CA GLY A 115 10.15 -2.40 -3.11
C GLY A 115 9.13 -2.14 -2.03
N SER A 116 9.53 -1.58 -0.90
CA SER A 116 8.61 -1.40 0.22
C SER A 116 7.62 -0.27 -0.02
N ASN A 117 8.07 0.79 -0.67
CA ASN A 117 7.25 1.97 -0.95
C ASN A 117 7.77 2.72 -2.18
N VAL A 118 6.85 3.16 -3.04
CA VAL A 118 7.18 3.93 -4.24
C VAL A 118 6.15 5.03 -4.48
N PRO A 119 6.54 6.18 -5.07
CA PRO A 119 5.59 7.21 -5.44
C PRO A 119 4.73 6.80 -6.63
N VAL A 120 3.50 7.28 -6.68
CA VAL A 120 2.58 7.05 -7.79
C VAL A 120 2.42 8.36 -8.57
N PRO A 121 2.71 8.38 -9.89
CA PRO A 121 2.47 9.57 -10.69
C PRO A 121 0.99 9.99 -10.68
N PRO A 122 0.67 11.28 -10.81
CA PRO A 122 -0.72 11.76 -10.73
C PRO A 122 -1.68 11.14 -11.73
N ASP A 123 -1.24 10.84 -12.94
CA ASP A 123 -2.06 10.18 -13.96
C ASP A 123 -2.40 8.74 -13.58
N ILE A 124 -1.44 8.01 -13.03
CA ILE A 124 -1.66 6.64 -12.52
C ILE A 124 -2.59 6.68 -11.29
N ALA A 125 -2.38 7.62 -10.38
CA ALA A 125 -3.24 7.79 -9.22
C ALA A 125 -4.70 8.07 -9.61
N SER A 126 -4.91 8.93 -10.60
CA SER A 126 -6.25 9.23 -11.13
C SER A 126 -6.90 8.00 -11.75
N ALA A 127 -6.14 7.21 -12.51
CA ALA A 127 -6.64 5.97 -13.10
C ALA A 127 -6.99 4.94 -12.04
N LEU A 128 -6.14 4.75 -11.02
CA LEU A 128 -6.44 3.88 -9.89
C LEU A 128 -7.74 4.29 -9.19
N ALA A 129 -7.89 5.58 -8.91
CA ALA A 129 -9.10 6.10 -8.28
C ALA A 129 -10.35 5.81 -9.12
N ALA A 130 -10.27 5.99 -10.43
CA ALA A 130 -11.37 5.72 -11.34
C ALA A 130 -11.72 4.21 -11.39
N ARG A 131 -10.72 3.34 -11.44
CA ARG A 131 -10.93 1.88 -11.53
C ARG A 131 -11.43 1.26 -10.23
N THR A 132 -11.15 1.89 -9.08
CA THR A 132 -11.56 1.37 -7.78
C THR A 132 -12.82 2.01 -7.22
N ALA A 133 -13.33 3.09 -7.82
CA ALA A 133 -14.44 3.89 -7.28
C ALA A 133 -15.69 3.06 -6.92
N SER A 134 -16.02 2.03 -7.73
CA SER A 134 -17.17 1.17 -7.49
C SER A 134 -16.87 -0.01 -6.55
N ARG A 135 -15.64 -0.14 -6.08
CA ARG A 135 -15.16 -1.28 -5.27
C ARG A 135 -14.80 -0.88 -3.84
N LEU A 136 -15.04 0.37 -3.45
CA LEU A 136 -14.64 0.86 -2.14
C LEU A 136 -15.62 0.44 -1.07
N GLU A 137 -15.12 -0.30 -0.09
CA GLU A 137 -15.86 -0.71 1.10
C GLU A 137 -15.24 -0.01 2.31
N PRO A 138 -15.95 0.97 2.93
CA PRO A 138 -15.40 1.68 4.08
C PRO A 138 -15.07 0.73 5.23
N LEU A 139 -13.90 0.93 5.82
CA LEU A 139 -13.52 0.24 7.04
C LEU A 139 -13.89 1.14 8.21
N GLY A 140 -14.67 0.63 9.15
CA GLY A 140 -15.09 1.38 10.32
C GLY A 140 -13.92 1.70 11.26
N PRO A 141 -14.19 2.51 12.29
CA PRO A 141 -13.18 2.88 13.28
C PRO A 141 -12.66 1.68 14.09
#